data_da34aeb67e61d836d605ebd470165472
#
_entry.id   da34aeb67e61d836d605ebd470165472
#
_cell.length_a   1.000
_cell.length_b   1.000
_cell.length_c   1.000
_cell.angle_alpha   90.00
_cell.angle_beta   90.00
_cell.angle_gamma   90.00
#
_symmetry.space_group_name_H-M   'P 1'
#
loop_
_entity.id
_entity.type
_entity.pdbx_description
1 polymer ?
#
loop_
_entity_poly.entity_id
_entity_poly.type
_entity_poly.pdbx_seq_one_letter_code
_entity_poly.pdbx_strand_id
1 'polypeptide(L)'
;MSTELGTAEEMESRELVHFVTQQTRFSLINNILQHPDQLPSMYELEELNPSVSDATVYKHIQKLIDAGMVNEVALDADERRQGYPWKFYGLTTEGRKFLDDHNLLVAEETLQQIYETITDKPEKMVKYENAPRPTES
;
A
#
# COMPACT_ATOMS: atom_id res chain seq x y z
N MET A 1 -25.89 4.14 22.98
CA MET A 1 -25.37 4.02 22.70
C MET A 1 -24.31 3.95 22.68
N SER A 2 -23.81 3.72 22.59
CA SER A 2 -22.83 3.63 22.80
C SER A 2 -22.05 3.68 22.15
N THR A 3 -21.76 3.76 21.85
CA THR A 3 -21.06 3.86 21.11
C THR A 3 -19.89 4.20 21.34
N GLU A 4 -19.46 3.88 21.97
CA GLU A 4 -18.35 4.14 22.27
C GLU A 4 -17.41 3.83 21.42
N LEU A 5 -16.69 4.21 21.03
CA LEU A 5 -15.69 4.06 20.16
C LEU A 5 -14.44 3.91 20.78
N GLY A 6 -14.25 3.23 21.78
CA GLY A 6 -13.09 3.28 22.60
C GLY A 6 -11.83 2.72 22.01
N THR A 7 -11.88 1.89 20.99
CA THR A 7 -10.69 1.27 20.47
C THR A 7 -10.61 1.49 18.99
N ALA A 8 -9.44 1.21 18.43
CA ALA A 8 -9.26 1.33 17.01
C ALA A 8 -10.21 0.40 16.26
N GLU A 9 -10.40 -0.81 16.77
CA GLU A 9 -11.31 -1.71 16.12
C GLU A 9 -12.72 -1.21 16.20
N GLU A 10 -13.01 -0.40 17.21
CA GLU A 10 -14.35 0.11 17.39
C GLU A 10 -14.54 1.45 16.76
N MET A 11 -13.49 2.01 16.15
CA MET A 11 -13.65 3.22 15.39
C MET A 11 -14.80 2.99 14.43
N GLU A 12 -15.66 3.96 14.34
CA GLU A 12 -16.80 3.79 13.47
C GLU A 12 -16.36 3.58 12.06
N SER A 13 -17.07 2.69 11.37
CA SER A 13 -16.78 2.41 9.98
C SER A 13 -16.76 3.69 9.15
N ARG A 14 -17.66 4.61 9.47
CA ARG A 14 -17.73 5.87 8.75
C ARG A 14 -16.43 6.64 8.85
N GLU A 15 -15.86 6.70 10.05
CA GLU A 15 -14.61 7.40 10.25
C GLU A 15 -13.46 6.74 9.51
N LEU A 16 -13.44 5.42 9.53
CA LEU A 16 -12.38 4.69 8.84
C LEU A 16 -12.53 4.80 7.33
N VAL A 17 -13.78 4.75 6.82
CA VAL A 17 -14.03 5.00 5.41
C VAL A 17 -13.51 6.37 5.01
N HIS A 18 -13.82 7.37 5.83
CA HIS A 18 -13.34 8.72 5.55
C HIS A 18 -11.80 8.77 5.56
N PHE A 19 -11.19 8.08 6.51
CA PHE A 19 -9.74 8.06 6.63
C PHE A 19 -9.10 7.43 5.39
N VAL A 20 -9.59 6.27 4.96
CA VAL A 20 -8.95 5.56 3.84
C VAL A 20 -9.27 6.19 2.49
N THR A 21 -10.36 6.95 2.39
CA THR A 21 -10.71 7.56 1.11
C THR A 21 -10.14 8.96 0.94
N GLN A 22 -9.34 9.44 1.89
CA GLN A 22 -8.57 10.66 1.67
C GLN A 22 -7.71 10.41 0.42
N GLN A 23 -7.63 11.42 -0.44
CA GLN A 23 -7.11 11.24 -1.80
C GLN A 23 -5.76 10.53 -1.85
N THR A 24 -4.80 11.00 -1.06
CA THR A 24 -3.46 10.39 -1.10
C THR A 24 -3.47 8.97 -0.57
N ARG A 25 -4.16 8.75 0.55
CA ARG A 25 -4.20 7.41 1.15
C ARG A 25 -4.90 6.41 0.25
N PHE A 26 -6.00 6.82 -0.39
CA PHE A 26 -6.70 5.90 -1.27
C PHE A 26 -5.86 5.59 -2.51
N SER A 27 -5.13 6.59 -3.01
CA SER A 27 -4.21 6.38 -4.12
C SER A 27 -3.13 5.36 -3.73
N LEU A 28 -2.57 5.48 -2.53
CA LEU A 28 -1.55 4.54 -2.08
C LEU A 28 -2.09 3.13 -1.94
N ILE A 29 -3.30 2.99 -1.41
CA ILE A 29 -3.93 1.67 -1.31
C ILE A 29 -4.08 1.05 -2.69
N ASN A 30 -4.54 1.82 -3.67
CA ASN A 30 -4.71 1.30 -5.01
C ASN A 30 -3.37 1.02 -5.69
N ASN A 31 -2.33 1.80 -5.37
CA ASN A 31 -0.98 1.50 -5.88
C ASN A 31 -0.50 0.14 -5.38
N ILE A 32 -0.77 -0.17 -4.12
CA ILE A 32 -0.40 -1.48 -3.59
C ILE A 32 -1.15 -2.58 -4.33
N LEU A 33 -2.44 -2.42 -4.50
CA LEU A 33 -3.25 -3.44 -5.15
C LEU A 33 -2.87 -3.65 -6.62
N GLN A 34 -2.45 -2.57 -7.30
CA GLN A 34 -2.12 -2.69 -8.72
C GLN A 34 -0.69 -3.19 -8.96
N HIS A 35 0.16 -3.16 -7.95
CA HIS A 35 1.53 -3.63 -8.10
C HIS A 35 1.53 -5.12 -8.44
N PRO A 36 2.41 -5.58 -9.34
CA PRO A 36 2.40 -6.99 -9.75
C PRO A 36 2.51 -7.97 -8.59
N ASP A 37 3.26 -7.63 -7.55
CA ASP A 37 3.40 -8.49 -6.37
C ASP A 37 2.55 -8.02 -5.21
N GLN A 38 1.86 -6.90 -5.38
CA GLN A 38 1.08 -6.25 -4.31
C GLN A 38 1.92 -5.92 -3.10
N LEU A 39 3.21 -5.70 -3.34
CA LEU A 39 4.21 -5.36 -2.33
C LEU A 39 5.19 -4.34 -2.88
N PRO A 40 4.74 -3.12 -3.16
CA PRO A 40 5.69 -2.10 -3.64
C PRO A 40 6.64 -1.67 -2.54
N SER A 41 7.84 -1.22 -2.95
CA SER A 41 8.75 -0.54 -2.05
C SER A 41 8.34 0.92 -1.92
N MET A 42 8.94 1.62 -0.96
CA MET A 42 8.64 3.05 -0.78
C MET A 42 8.98 3.84 -2.04
N TYR A 43 10.10 3.55 -2.66
CA TYR A 43 10.48 4.26 -3.87
C TYR A 43 9.45 4.09 -4.98
N GLU A 44 8.93 2.86 -5.15
CA GLU A 44 7.92 2.62 -6.16
C GLU A 44 6.65 3.43 -5.87
N LEU A 45 6.27 3.52 -4.60
CA LEU A 45 5.11 4.31 -4.21
C LEU A 45 5.34 5.80 -4.50
N GLU A 46 6.56 6.28 -4.25
CA GLU A 46 6.90 7.67 -4.54
C GLU A 46 6.78 7.97 -6.02
N GLU A 47 7.27 7.06 -6.87
CA GLU A 47 7.21 7.27 -8.30
C GLU A 47 5.78 7.27 -8.83
N LEU A 48 4.91 6.51 -8.20
CA LEU A 48 3.51 6.45 -8.61
C LEU A 48 2.70 7.65 -8.13
N ASN A 49 3.30 8.50 -7.28
CA ASN A 49 2.62 9.68 -6.74
C ASN A 49 3.49 10.91 -6.91
N PRO A 50 3.81 11.27 -8.17
CA PRO A 50 4.80 12.34 -8.40
C PRO A 50 4.34 13.73 -7.98
N SER A 51 3.04 13.94 -7.78
CA SER A 51 2.54 15.24 -7.37
C SER A 51 2.58 15.44 -5.86
N VAL A 52 3.06 14.43 -5.12
CA VAL A 52 3.11 14.47 -3.66
C VAL A 52 4.58 14.28 -3.24
N SER A 53 5.01 15.02 -2.23
CA SER A 53 6.41 14.89 -1.79
C SER A 53 6.65 13.51 -1.19
N ASP A 54 7.92 13.08 -1.23
CA ASP A 54 8.29 11.79 -0.66
C ASP A 54 7.97 11.73 0.83
N ALA A 55 8.19 12.83 1.54
CA ALA A 55 7.89 12.89 2.96
C ALA A 55 6.40 12.69 3.21
N THR A 56 5.56 13.23 2.35
CA THR A 56 4.11 13.08 2.49
C THR A 56 3.68 11.64 2.20
N VAL A 57 4.28 11.01 1.18
CA VAL A 57 3.99 9.60 0.90
C VAL A 57 4.34 8.75 2.12
N TYR A 58 5.54 8.94 2.66
CA TYR A 58 5.97 8.19 3.83
C TYR A 58 5.01 8.38 5.00
N LYS A 59 4.62 9.63 5.25
CA LYS A 59 3.72 9.95 6.35
C LYS A 59 2.38 9.24 6.21
N HIS A 60 1.83 9.22 5.00
CA HIS A 60 0.53 8.56 4.81
C HIS A 60 0.64 7.05 4.88
N ILE A 61 1.75 6.47 4.43
CA ILE A 61 1.97 5.03 4.60
C ILE A 61 2.03 4.71 6.09
N GLN A 62 2.73 5.52 6.89
CA GLN A 62 2.79 5.29 8.32
C GLN A 62 1.41 5.38 8.96
N LYS A 63 0.58 6.32 8.51
CA LYS A 63 -0.78 6.43 9.03
C LYS A 63 -1.61 5.20 8.68
N LEU A 64 -1.42 4.66 7.48
CA LEU A 64 -2.13 3.44 7.09
C LEU A 64 -1.67 2.23 7.89
N ILE A 65 -0.37 2.19 8.22
CA ILE A 65 0.15 1.13 9.08
C ILE A 65 -0.47 1.24 10.48
N ASP A 66 -0.49 2.45 11.02
CA ASP A 66 -1.05 2.67 12.35
C ASP A 66 -2.53 2.32 12.42
N ALA A 67 -3.23 2.47 11.31
CA ALA A 67 -4.65 2.15 11.25
C ALA A 67 -4.91 0.67 10.98
N GLY A 68 -3.86 -0.14 10.80
CA GLY A 68 -4.02 -1.56 10.56
C GLY A 68 -4.39 -1.93 9.13
N MET A 69 -4.32 -0.97 8.20
CA MET A 69 -4.67 -1.22 6.81
C MET A 69 -3.50 -1.78 6.00
N VAL A 70 -2.28 -1.38 6.37
CA VAL A 70 -1.07 -1.73 5.62
C VAL A 70 -0.05 -2.27 6.62
N ASN A 71 0.79 -3.19 6.18
CA ASN A 71 1.93 -3.61 6.99
C ASN A 71 3.21 -3.51 6.19
N GLU A 72 4.30 -3.38 6.91
CA GLU A 72 5.63 -3.37 6.32
C GLU A 72 6.16 -4.79 6.36
N VAL A 73 6.67 -5.26 5.24
CA VAL A 73 7.21 -6.61 5.11
C VAL A 73 8.65 -6.48 4.65
N ALA A 74 9.57 -7.16 5.33
CA ALA A 74 10.99 -6.99 5.06
C ALA A 74 11.64 -8.32 4.72
N LEU A 75 12.64 -8.26 3.84
CA LEU A 75 13.49 -9.42 3.59
C LEU A 75 14.36 -9.67 4.81
N ASP A 76 14.69 -10.94 5.06
CA ASP A 76 15.66 -11.27 6.08
C ASP A 76 17.02 -10.66 5.72
N ALA A 77 17.82 -10.40 6.73
CA ALA A 77 19.08 -9.70 6.54
C ALA A 77 19.98 -10.39 5.51
N ASP A 78 19.98 -11.73 5.49
CA ASP A 78 20.84 -12.46 4.58
C ASP A 78 20.31 -12.51 3.15
N GLU A 79 19.09 -12.01 2.93
CA GLU A 79 18.52 -11.94 1.59
C GLU A 79 18.62 -10.55 0.98
N ARG A 80 19.08 -9.57 1.76
CA ARG A 80 19.14 -8.19 1.28
C ARG A 80 20.37 -8.02 0.40
N ARG A 81 20.21 -7.25 -0.66
CA ARG A 81 21.30 -6.97 -1.58
C ARG A 81 21.46 -5.47 -1.74
N GLN A 82 22.70 -5.03 -1.73
CA GLN A 82 23.01 -3.62 -1.87
C GLN A 82 22.43 -3.10 -3.19
N GLY A 83 21.78 -1.97 -3.15
CA GLY A 83 21.20 -1.37 -4.34
C GLY A 83 19.81 -1.88 -4.67
N TYR A 84 19.28 -2.77 -3.84
CA TYR A 84 17.92 -3.30 -4.05
C TYR A 84 17.07 -3.03 -2.83
N PRO A 85 15.76 -2.89 -3.00
CA PRO A 85 14.88 -2.66 -1.85
C PRO A 85 14.79 -3.93 -1.01
N TRP A 86 14.51 -3.74 0.27
CA TRP A 86 14.32 -4.89 1.16
C TRP A 86 13.12 -4.69 2.09
N LYS A 87 12.44 -3.54 2.00
CA LYS A 87 11.20 -3.29 2.73
C LYS A 87 10.09 -3.03 1.73
N PHE A 88 8.95 -3.63 1.98
CA PHE A 88 7.81 -3.53 1.08
C PHE A 88 6.55 -3.30 1.89
N TYR A 89 5.49 -2.84 1.23
CA TYR A 89 4.26 -2.44 1.92
C TYR A 89 3.07 -3.13 1.26
N GLY A 90 2.28 -3.82 2.06
CA GLY A 90 1.14 -4.57 1.56
C GLY A 90 -0.10 -4.33 2.38
N LEU A 91 -1.25 -4.66 1.82
CA LEU A 91 -2.48 -4.58 2.58
C LEU A 91 -2.54 -5.72 3.58
N THR A 92 -3.04 -5.42 4.77
CA THR A 92 -3.31 -6.47 5.74
C THR A 92 -4.57 -7.22 5.32
N THR A 93 -4.75 -8.41 5.88
CA THR A 93 -5.99 -9.16 5.67
C THR A 93 -7.18 -8.34 6.15
N GLU A 94 -7.05 -7.70 7.30
CA GLU A 94 -8.11 -6.86 7.84
C GLU A 94 -8.39 -5.67 6.95
N GLY A 95 -7.33 -5.06 6.40
CA GLY A 95 -7.50 -3.92 5.52
C GLY A 95 -8.25 -4.30 4.26
N ARG A 96 -7.87 -5.44 3.66
CA ARG A 96 -8.55 -5.90 2.46
C ARG A 96 -10.01 -6.21 2.75
N LYS A 97 -10.28 -6.87 3.87
CA LYS A 97 -11.65 -7.19 4.24
C LYS A 97 -12.48 -5.92 4.44
N PHE A 98 -11.89 -4.92 5.09
CA PHE A 98 -12.59 -3.66 5.32
C PHE A 98 -12.97 -3.01 3.98
N LEU A 99 -12.03 -2.96 3.04
CA LEU A 99 -12.30 -2.36 1.74
C LEU A 99 -13.39 -3.11 1.00
N ASP A 100 -13.36 -4.44 1.07
CA ASP A 100 -14.36 -5.26 0.39
C ASP A 100 -15.73 -5.05 1.03
N ASP A 101 -15.79 -5.05 2.35
CA ASP A 101 -17.05 -4.90 3.07
C ASP A 101 -17.73 -3.56 2.78
N HIS A 102 -16.95 -2.55 2.44
CA HIS A 102 -17.49 -1.21 2.20
C HIS A 102 -17.48 -0.84 0.72
N ASN A 103 -17.30 -1.84 -0.15
CA ASN A 103 -17.33 -1.64 -1.61
C ASN A 103 -16.28 -0.64 -2.08
N LEU A 104 -15.13 -0.62 -1.41
CA LEU A 104 -14.01 0.24 -1.78
C LEU A 104 -12.89 -0.52 -2.47
N LEU A 105 -13.04 -1.83 -2.61
CA LEU A 105 -12.00 -2.65 -3.21
C LEU A 105 -12.20 -2.64 -4.72
N VAL A 106 -11.32 -1.96 -5.44
CA VAL A 106 -11.36 -1.94 -6.89
C VAL A 106 -10.91 -3.30 -7.39
N ALA A 107 -11.53 -3.79 -8.45
CA ALA A 107 -11.20 -5.11 -8.99
C ALA A 107 -9.71 -5.17 -9.31
N GLU A 108 -9.04 -6.19 -8.78
CA GLU A 108 -7.60 -6.30 -8.95
C GLU A 108 -7.21 -6.43 -10.41
N GLU A 109 -8.02 -7.13 -11.19
CA GLU A 109 -7.73 -7.25 -12.61
C GLU A 109 -7.70 -5.90 -13.31
N THR A 110 -8.66 -5.04 -12.95
CA THR A 110 -8.70 -3.70 -13.53
C THR A 110 -7.45 -2.91 -13.15
N LEU A 111 -7.06 -2.97 -11.88
CA LEU A 111 -5.89 -2.26 -11.42
C LEU A 111 -4.62 -2.79 -12.08
N GLN A 112 -4.52 -4.10 -12.26
CA GLN A 112 -3.36 -4.69 -12.92
C GLN A 112 -3.28 -4.22 -14.37
N GLN A 113 -4.40 -4.15 -15.06
CA GLN A 113 -4.42 -3.67 -16.43
C GLN A 113 -3.99 -2.20 -16.50
N ILE A 114 -4.43 -1.39 -15.56
CA ILE A 114 -4.02 0.01 -15.52
C ILE A 114 -2.50 0.11 -15.33
N TYR A 115 -1.97 -0.70 -14.42
CA TYR A 115 -0.53 -0.67 -14.16
C TYR A 115 0.26 -1.02 -15.42
N GLU A 116 -0.23 -1.97 -16.20
CA GLU A 116 0.46 -2.40 -17.41
C GLU A 116 0.51 -1.31 -18.47
N THR A 117 -0.34 -0.28 -18.35
CA THR A 117 -0.30 0.81 -19.33
C THR A 117 0.81 1.82 -19.05
N ILE A 118 1.48 1.71 -17.90
CA ILE A 118 2.56 2.63 -17.58
C ILE A 118 3.78 2.25 -18.40
N THR A 119 4.17 3.11 -19.33
CA THR A 119 5.20 2.76 -20.31
C THR A 119 6.52 3.50 -20.12
N ASP A 120 6.55 4.54 -19.29
CA ASP A 120 7.74 5.36 -19.16
C ASP A 120 8.32 5.29 -17.75
N LYS A 121 8.36 4.09 -17.19
CA LYS A 121 8.91 3.90 -15.87
C LYS A 121 10.42 4.13 -15.88
N PRO A 122 10.97 4.84 -14.88
CA PRO A 122 12.43 4.98 -14.77
C PRO A 122 13.09 3.62 -14.60
N GLU A 123 14.34 3.53 -15.03
CA GLU A 123 15.08 2.27 -14.91
C GLU A 123 15.11 1.75 -13.47
N LYS A 124 15.29 2.66 -12.52
CA LYS A 124 15.33 2.25 -11.11
C LYS A 124 14.00 1.65 -10.69
N MET A 125 12.90 2.18 -11.19
CA MET A 125 11.59 1.66 -10.86
C MET A 125 11.42 0.24 -11.39
N VAL A 126 11.86 -0.01 -12.61
CA VAL A 126 11.79 -1.34 -13.21
C VAL A 126 12.66 -2.30 -12.41
N LYS A 127 13.86 -1.85 -12.02
CA LYS A 127 14.75 -2.67 -11.20
C LYS A 127 14.09 -3.04 -9.89
N TYR A 128 13.45 -2.08 -9.23
CA TYR A 128 12.82 -2.31 -7.95
C TYR A 128 11.59 -3.20 -8.09
N GLU A 129 10.84 -3.00 -9.18
CA GLU A 129 9.67 -3.83 -9.42
C GLU A 129 10.03 -5.30 -9.56
N ASN A 130 11.18 -5.59 -10.15
CA ASN A 130 11.63 -6.95 -10.39
C ASN A 130 12.53 -7.51 -9.31
N ALA A 131 12.76 -6.75 -8.24
CA ALA A 131 13.59 -7.22 -7.13
C ALA A 131 12.85 -8.31 -6.36
N PRO A 132 13.58 -9.20 -5.68
CA PRO A 132 12.92 -10.27 -4.93
C PRO A 132 12.08 -9.72 -3.78
N ARG A 133 10.98 -10.40 -3.52
CA ARG A 133 10.08 -10.08 -2.42
C ARG A 133 10.14 -11.19 -1.38
N PRO A 134 9.77 -10.87 -0.12
CA PRO A 134 9.69 -11.92 0.89
C PRO A 134 8.64 -12.94 0.45
N THR A 135 8.96 -14.21 0.66
CA THR A 135 7.98 -15.24 0.37
C THR A 135 7.16 -15.47 1.62
N GLU A 136 5.88 -15.78 1.40
CA GLU A 136 5.07 -16.13 2.52
C GLU A 136 5.32 -17.53 2.88
N SER A 137 5.31 -17.86 4.10
CA SER A 137 5.54 -19.23 4.50
C SER A 137 4.29 -19.85 5.04
#